data_0dc196ae64854a9b317d020214bf7c96
#
_entry.id   0dc196ae64854a9b317d020214bf7c96
#
_cell.length_a   1.000
_cell.length_b   1.000
_cell.length_c   1.000
_cell.angle_alpha   90.00
_cell.angle_beta   90.00
_cell.angle_gamma   90.00
#
_symmetry.space_group_name_H-M   'P 1'
#
loop_
_entity.id
_entity.type
_entity.pdbx_description
1 polymer ?
#
loop_
_entity_poly.entity_id
_entity_poly.type
_entity_poly.pdbx_seq_one_letter_code
_entity_poly.pdbx_strand_id
1 'polypeptide(L)'
;MEAIVFDRFGGPEALAPRTVADVHAGPGQVRIKVAAAGVNPIDGKIRSGAMQQFIPTQLPAVPGIDVAGVVDEVGEGVADVVVGDEVLGWAESGSYAEYAVASQVVRKPAGLSWEQAAALPVAGETAQRVLDLLGVTAGETLLVNGAAGAVGSLAVQLAAAAGVTVVGTASEANHAYVRELGASAVVTYGEGLAARVREVAPQGVDAVYDTAGHGALPDAIELLGGTTDRVITIADQAAESLGVVFSGGGTVEPRPALAEQARLVAEGRLRVRVAEVLPLGQAQKAHEISDGGHARGKLVLTP
;
A
#
# COMPACT_ATOMS: atom_id res chain seq x y z
N MET A 1 26.02 -8.85 -0.93
CA MET A 1 24.84 -8.78 -1.78
C MET A 1 24.74 -7.45 -2.50
N GLU A 2 24.14 -7.43 -3.67
CA GLU A 2 23.82 -6.19 -4.37
C GLU A 2 22.53 -5.59 -3.77
N ALA A 3 22.53 -4.26 -3.58
CA ALA A 3 21.38 -3.53 -3.03
C ALA A 3 21.34 -2.09 -3.56
N ILE A 4 20.17 -1.47 -3.48
CA ILE A 4 20.02 -0.03 -3.62
C ILE A 4 20.18 0.60 -2.24
N VAL A 5 21.04 1.59 -2.14
CA VAL A 5 21.38 2.26 -0.87
C VAL A 5 21.23 3.76 -1.01
N PHE A 6 20.79 4.41 0.06
CA PHE A 6 20.92 5.86 0.22
C PHE A 6 21.76 6.17 1.48
N ASP A 7 22.73 7.05 1.34
CA ASP A 7 23.67 7.47 2.39
C ASP A 7 23.44 8.89 2.91
N ARG A 8 22.45 9.55 2.33
CA ARG A 8 21.92 10.86 2.75
C ARG A 8 20.44 10.94 2.44
N PHE A 9 19.70 11.70 3.21
CA PHE A 9 18.32 12.04 2.87
C PHE A 9 18.27 12.95 1.64
N GLY A 10 17.25 12.76 0.80
CA GLY A 10 17.14 13.56 -0.43
C GLY A 10 16.06 13.03 -1.39
N GLY A 11 16.10 13.51 -2.62
CA GLY A 11 15.25 13.05 -3.71
C GLY A 11 15.67 11.68 -4.25
N PRO A 12 15.01 11.19 -5.31
CA PRO A 12 15.32 9.89 -5.92
C PRO A 12 16.80 9.71 -6.28
N GLU A 13 17.52 10.77 -6.58
CA GLU A 13 18.96 10.80 -6.89
C GLU A 13 19.86 10.36 -5.72
N ALA A 14 19.32 10.23 -4.52
CA ALA A 14 20.05 9.67 -3.37
C ALA A 14 20.19 8.13 -3.45
N LEU A 15 19.38 7.46 -4.27
CA LEU A 15 19.40 6.02 -4.44
C LEU A 15 20.53 5.60 -5.39
N ALA A 16 21.40 4.70 -4.94
CA ALA A 16 22.51 4.19 -5.75
C ALA A 16 22.69 2.67 -5.54
N PRO A 17 23.01 1.91 -6.60
CA PRO A 17 23.40 0.51 -6.46
C PRO A 17 24.74 0.40 -5.72
N ARG A 18 24.83 -0.54 -4.79
CA ARG A 18 26.05 -0.85 -4.01
C ARG A 18 26.10 -2.32 -3.63
N THR A 19 27.32 -2.83 -3.52
CA THR A 19 27.58 -4.09 -2.83
C THR A 19 27.67 -3.83 -1.33
N VAL A 20 26.86 -4.50 -0.54
CA VAL A 20 26.82 -4.41 0.93
C VAL A 20 27.02 -5.80 1.54
N ALA A 21 27.27 -5.85 2.86
CA ALA A 21 27.31 -7.11 3.58
C ALA A 21 25.96 -7.86 3.45
N ASP A 22 26.02 -9.18 3.43
CA ASP A 22 24.81 -9.99 3.46
C ASP A 22 24.09 -9.80 4.80
N VAL A 23 22.76 -9.82 4.73
CA VAL A 23 21.90 -9.86 5.92
C VAL A 23 21.65 -11.31 6.33
N HIS A 24 21.43 -11.56 7.62
CA HIS A 24 21.15 -12.89 8.15
C HIS A 24 19.91 -12.87 9.05
N ALA A 25 19.17 -13.97 9.04
CA ALA A 25 17.99 -14.13 9.87
C ALA A 25 18.34 -14.23 11.34
N GLY A 26 17.88 -13.31 12.17
CA GLY A 26 17.91 -13.39 13.62
C GLY A 26 16.77 -14.26 14.18
N PRO A 27 16.68 -14.40 15.52
CA PRO A 27 15.57 -15.12 16.16
C PRO A 27 14.21 -14.55 15.75
N GLY A 28 13.27 -15.42 15.36
CA GLY A 28 11.94 -15.05 14.88
C GLY A 28 11.89 -14.49 13.45
N GLN A 29 13.00 -14.46 12.73
CA GLN A 29 13.11 -13.90 11.39
C GLN A 29 13.42 -14.97 10.34
N VAL A 30 13.10 -14.66 9.09
CA VAL A 30 13.56 -15.41 7.92
C VAL A 30 14.37 -14.50 7.02
N ARG A 31 15.35 -15.05 6.29
CA ARG A 31 15.98 -14.38 5.17
C ARG A 31 15.29 -14.85 3.89
N ILE A 32 15.02 -13.90 3.02
CA ILE A 32 14.31 -14.09 1.78
C ILE A 32 15.26 -13.73 0.64
N LYS A 33 15.50 -14.66 -0.28
CA LYS A 33 16.04 -14.33 -1.58
C LYS A 33 14.95 -13.61 -2.37
N VAL A 34 15.15 -12.32 -2.59
CA VAL A 34 14.11 -11.43 -3.16
C VAL A 34 13.88 -11.80 -4.63
N ALA A 35 12.63 -12.02 -4.98
CA ALA A 35 12.18 -12.17 -6.35
C ALA A 35 11.49 -10.89 -6.86
N ALA A 36 10.81 -10.15 -5.98
CA ALA A 36 10.19 -8.87 -6.28
C ALA A 36 10.06 -8.02 -5.02
N ALA A 37 10.20 -6.70 -5.16
CA ALA A 37 10.01 -5.69 -4.12
C ALA A 37 9.00 -4.63 -4.57
N GLY A 38 8.00 -4.34 -3.75
CA GLY A 38 7.01 -3.31 -4.06
C GLY A 38 7.53 -1.91 -3.71
N VAL A 39 7.16 -0.92 -4.52
CA VAL A 39 7.49 0.48 -4.28
C VAL A 39 6.28 1.20 -3.72
N ASN A 40 6.46 1.89 -2.60
CA ASN A 40 5.42 2.63 -1.88
C ASN A 40 5.78 4.12 -1.74
N PRO A 41 4.80 5.03 -1.69
CA PRO A 41 5.05 6.44 -1.37
C PRO A 41 5.77 6.63 -0.02
N ILE A 42 5.56 5.72 0.93
CA ILE A 42 6.26 5.77 2.23
C ILE A 42 7.77 5.55 2.08
N ASP A 43 8.23 4.73 1.13
CA ASP A 43 9.66 4.51 0.87
C ASP A 43 10.34 5.82 0.44
N GLY A 44 9.66 6.63 -0.40
CA GLY A 44 10.10 7.97 -0.77
C GLY A 44 10.12 8.95 0.41
N LYS A 45 9.11 8.89 1.28
CA LYS A 45 9.05 9.73 2.50
C LYS A 45 10.16 9.35 3.50
N ILE A 46 10.51 8.06 3.63
CA ILE A 46 11.65 7.59 4.45
C ILE A 46 12.96 8.08 3.82
N ARG A 47 13.15 7.84 2.51
CA ARG A 47 14.34 8.30 1.77
C ARG A 47 14.57 9.81 1.88
N SER A 48 13.50 10.61 1.82
CA SER A 48 13.60 12.08 1.91
C SER A 48 13.88 12.59 3.34
N GLY A 49 13.76 11.74 4.36
CA GLY A 49 13.84 12.13 5.77
C GLY A 49 12.53 12.68 6.35
N ALA A 50 11.46 12.80 5.57
CA ALA A 50 10.17 13.31 6.04
C ALA A 50 9.54 12.45 7.13
N MET A 51 9.95 11.18 7.24
CA MET A 51 9.45 10.24 8.26
C MET A 51 10.40 10.07 9.45
N GLN A 52 11.49 10.83 9.54
CA GLN A 52 12.55 10.62 10.55
C GLN A 52 12.05 10.70 11.99
N GLN A 53 11.00 11.49 12.23
CA GLN A 53 10.37 11.60 13.56
C GLN A 53 9.57 10.33 13.93
N PHE A 54 9.00 9.62 12.96
CA PHE A 54 8.12 8.46 13.18
C PHE A 54 8.81 7.13 12.88
N ILE A 55 9.70 7.13 11.89
CA ILE A 55 10.48 5.97 11.43
C ILE A 55 11.95 6.41 11.38
N PRO A 56 12.65 6.45 12.53
CA PRO A 56 14.06 6.81 12.57
C PRO A 56 14.89 5.88 11.69
N THR A 57 15.56 6.43 10.69
CA THR A 57 16.36 5.67 9.73
C THR A 57 17.84 5.99 9.93
N GLN A 58 18.63 4.97 10.17
CA GLN A 58 20.09 5.08 10.24
C GLN A 58 20.68 4.95 8.84
N LEU A 59 21.59 5.86 8.50
CA LEU A 59 22.28 5.86 7.21
C LEU A 59 23.67 5.22 7.32
N PRO A 60 24.15 4.51 6.29
CA PRO A 60 23.46 4.20 5.03
C PRO A 60 22.33 3.18 5.21
N ALA A 61 21.27 3.28 4.40
CA ALA A 61 20.11 2.40 4.50
C ALA A 61 19.70 1.82 3.13
N VAL A 62 19.15 0.62 3.16
CA VAL A 62 18.47 -0.03 2.03
C VAL A 62 16.98 0.26 2.15
N PRO A 63 16.33 0.86 1.14
CA PRO A 63 14.89 1.12 1.18
C PRO A 63 14.04 -0.10 0.83
N GLY A 64 12.71 0.08 0.94
CA GLY A 64 11.71 -0.89 0.54
C GLY A 64 11.16 -1.70 1.71
N ILE A 65 9.83 -1.80 1.75
CA ILE A 65 9.09 -2.53 2.78
C ILE A 65 8.50 -3.82 2.22
N ASP A 66 7.84 -3.74 1.06
CA ASP A 66 7.18 -4.91 0.47
C ASP A 66 8.20 -5.88 -0.13
N VAL A 67 8.11 -7.15 0.23
CA VAL A 67 8.98 -8.21 -0.29
C VAL A 67 8.17 -9.44 -0.70
N ALA A 68 8.57 -10.06 -1.79
CA ALA A 68 8.18 -11.41 -2.17
C ALA A 68 9.42 -12.17 -2.67
N GLY A 69 9.54 -13.44 -2.30
CA GLY A 69 10.69 -14.25 -2.66
C GLY A 69 10.69 -15.62 -2.01
N VAL A 70 11.85 -16.26 -2.01
CA VAL A 70 12.02 -17.61 -1.47
C VAL A 70 12.84 -17.54 -0.18
N VAL A 71 12.36 -18.19 0.86
CA VAL A 71 13.09 -18.32 2.13
C VAL A 71 14.36 -19.13 1.91
N ASP A 72 15.52 -18.59 2.26
CA ASP A 72 16.81 -19.29 2.15
C ASP A 72 17.53 -19.46 3.49
N GLU A 73 17.10 -18.74 4.54
CA GLU A 73 17.58 -18.90 5.91
C GLU A 73 16.42 -18.71 6.90
N VAL A 74 16.39 -19.53 7.95
CA VAL A 74 15.34 -19.49 8.98
C VAL A 74 16.00 -19.32 10.34
N GLY A 75 15.64 -18.27 11.07
CA GLY A 75 16.12 -17.98 12.42
C GLY A 75 15.46 -18.85 13.49
N GLU A 76 16.04 -18.83 14.67
CA GLU A 76 15.53 -19.59 15.83
C GLU A 76 14.09 -19.16 16.18
N GLY A 77 13.24 -20.14 16.50
CA GLY A 77 11.85 -19.90 16.94
C GLY A 77 10.82 -19.72 15.82
N VAL A 78 11.23 -19.70 14.55
CA VAL A 78 10.28 -19.68 13.41
C VAL A 78 9.79 -21.11 13.17
N ALA A 79 8.46 -21.31 13.13
CA ALA A 79 7.85 -22.63 12.99
C ALA A 79 6.90 -22.77 11.80
N ASP A 80 6.43 -21.66 11.24
CA ASP A 80 5.37 -21.59 10.24
C ASP A 80 5.86 -21.57 8.79
N VAL A 81 7.17 -21.37 8.58
CA VAL A 81 7.83 -21.43 7.26
C VAL A 81 9.16 -22.17 7.33
N VAL A 82 9.60 -22.70 6.20
CA VAL A 82 10.88 -23.43 6.08
C VAL A 82 11.67 -22.94 4.87
N VAL A 83 12.96 -23.27 4.81
CA VAL A 83 13.80 -22.99 3.65
C VAL A 83 13.19 -23.62 2.40
N GLY A 84 13.08 -22.83 1.33
CA GLY A 84 12.44 -23.19 0.06
C GLY A 84 10.98 -22.75 -0.07
N ASP A 85 10.33 -22.29 1.01
CA ASP A 85 8.99 -21.74 0.92
C ASP A 85 8.97 -20.42 0.13
N GLU A 86 8.01 -20.27 -0.76
CA GLU A 86 7.67 -19.02 -1.43
C GLU A 86 6.83 -18.15 -0.48
N VAL A 87 7.26 -16.91 -0.24
CA VAL A 87 6.63 -16.02 0.74
C VAL A 87 6.45 -14.60 0.20
N LEU A 88 5.55 -13.85 0.86
CA LEU A 88 5.41 -12.40 0.74
C LEU A 88 5.21 -11.80 2.14
N GLY A 89 5.62 -10.55 2.32
CA GLY A 89 5.51 -9.87 3.62
C GLY A 89 6.23 -8.53 3.67
N TRP A 90 6.66 -8.16 4.87
CA TRP A 90 7.28 -6.86 5.15
C TRP A 90 8.74 -7.03 5.53
N ALA A 91 9.64 -6.48 4.71
CA ALA A 91 11.08 -6.48 4.97
C ALA A 91 11.44 -5.50 6.09
N GLU A 92 12.30 -5.94 6.98
CA GLU A 92 12.86 -5.14 8.08
C GLU A 92 14.24 -4.57 7.72
N SER A 93 14.98 -5.25 6.85
CA SER A 93 16.30 -4.83 6.39
C SER A 93 16.31 -3.99 5.10
N GLY A 94 15.12 -3.68 4.56
CA GLY A 94 14.95 -3.16 3.22
C GLY A 94 14.84 -4.27 2.17
N SER A 95 13.91 -4.11 1.22
CA SER A 95 13.63 -5.10 0.17
C SER A 95 14.30 -4.80 -1.17
N TYR A 96 14.93 -3.62 -1.35
CA TYR A 96 15.61 -3.29 -2.61
C TYR A 96 17.02 -3.87 -2.63
N ALA A 97 17.12 -5.18 -2.52
CA ALA A 97 18.34 -5.96 -2.44
C ALA A 97 18.14 -7.38 -2.94
N GLU A 98 19.22 -8.14 -3.12
CA GLU A 98 19.14 -9.56 -3.45
C GLU A 98 18.55 -10.40 -2.32
N TYR A 99 18.75 -9.97 -1.05
CA TYR A 99 18.24 -10.62 0.14
C TYR A 99 17.63 -9.60 1.09
N ALA A 100 16.56 -10.01 1.76
CA ALA A 100 15.89 -9.22 2.80
C ALA A 100 15.58 -10.10 4.00
N VAL A 101 15.51 -9.48 5.18
CA VAL A 101 15.10 -10.13 6.44
C VAL A 101 13.70 -9.65 6.81
N ALA A 102 12.85 -10.57 7.25
CA ALA A 102 11.49 -10.31 7.68
C ALA A 102 11.07 -11.23 8.83
N SER A 103 10.26 -10.72 9.76
CA SER A 103 9.60 -11.52 10.80
C SER A 103 8.13 -11.80 10.46
N GLN A 104 7.52 -10.95 9.62
CA GLN A 104 6.11 -11.07 9.25
C GLN A 104 5.98 -11.42 7.78
N VAL A 105 5.81 -12.71 7.52
CA VAL A 105 5.60 -13.25 6.18
C VAL A 105 4.42 -14.22 6.16
N VAL A 106 3.84 -14.39 4.98
CA VAL A 106 2.87 -15.45 4.70
C VAL A 106 3.32 -16.24 3.48
N ARG A 107 2.91 -17.51 3.38
CA ARG A 107 3.18 -18.32 2.20
C ARG A 107 2.48 -17.75 0.97
N LYS A 108 3.21 -17.65 -0.12
CA LYS A 108 2.67 -17.23 -1.41
C LYS A 108 1.84 -18.36 -2.02
N PRO A 109 0.55 -18.15 -2.31
CA PRO A 109 -0.26 -19.15 -2.99
C PRO A 109 0.30 -19.48 -4.38
N ALA A 110 0.14 -20.74 -4.79
CA ALA A 110 0.37 -21.13 -6.16
C ALA A 110 -0.51 -20.31 -7.12
N GLY A 111 0.04 -19.91 -8.27
CA GLY A 111 -0.66 -19.08 -9.26
C GLY A 111 -0.58 -17.57 -9.04
N LEU A 112 -0.12 -17.10 -7.87
CA LEU A 112 0.21 -15.70 -7.67
C LEU A 112 1.58 -15.40 -8.27
N SER A 113 1.71 -14.36 -9.13
CA SER A 113 3.02 -13.95 -9.64
C SER A 113 3.84 -13.25 -8.55
N TRP A 114 5.16 -13.15 -8.73
CA TRP A 114 6.03 -12.45 -7.78
C TRP A 114 5.69 -10.96 -7.68
N GLU A 115 5.37 -10.35 -8.82
CA GLU A 115 5.02 -8.94 -8.90
C GLU A 115 3.68 -8.66 -8.18
N GLN A 116 2.70 -9.53 -8.35
CA GLN A 116 1.42 -9.44 -7.63
C GLN A 116 1.63 -9.65 -6.12
N ALA A 117 2.48 -10.62 -5.75
CA ALA A 117 2.81 -10.89 -4.37
C ALA A 117 3.47 -9.67 -3.69
N ALA A 118 4.49 -9.08 -4.34
CA ALA A 118 5.16 -7.87 -3.83
C ALA A 118 4.27 -6.61 -3.87
N ALA A 119 3.15 -6.64 -4.58
CA ALA A 119 2.22 -5.52 -4.65
C ALA A 119 1.23 -5.45 -3.48
N LEU A 120 1.13 -6.51 -2.66
CA LEU A 120 0.09 -6.68 -1.65
C LEU A 120 0.43 -6.13 -0.26
N PRO A 121 1.60 -6.38 0.36
CA PRO A 121 1.76 -6.25 1.81
C PRO A 121 1.32 -4.90 2.38
N VAL A 122 1.97 -3.80 1.98
CA VAL A 122 1.62 -2.46 2.48
C VAL A 122 0.26 -2.01 1.97
N ALA A 123 -0.05 -2.23 0.70
CA ALA A 123 -1.31 -1.74 0.12
C ALA A 123 -2.51 -2.50 0.67
N GLY A 124 -2.41 -3.81 0.83
CA GLY A 124 -3.47 -4.67 1.33
C GLY A 124 -3.74 -4.46 2.82
N GLU A 125 -2.66 -4.40 3.63
CA GLU A 125 -2.77 -4.07 5.05
C GLU A 125 -3.46 -2.71 5.24
N THR A 126 -2.98 -1.69 4.53
CA THR A 126 -3.50 -0.33 4.65
C THR A 126 -4.98 -0.26 4.24
N ALA A 127 -5.37 -0.95 3.16
CA ALA A 127 -6.76 -0.99 2.72
C ALA A 127 -7.66 -1.65 3.77
N GLN A 128 -7.27 -2.82 4.30
CA GLN A 128 -8.05 -3.54 5.31
C GLN A 128 -8.12 -2.77 6.62
N ARG A 129 -6.99 -2.35 7.15
CA ARG A 129 -6.90 -1.63 8.43
C ARG A 129 -7.82 -0.41 8.49
N VAL A 130 -7.85 0.41 7.43
CA VAL A 130 -8.70 1.61 7.43
C VAL A 130 -10.17 1.26 7.26
N LEU A 131 -10.53 0.23 6.49
CA LEU A 131 -11.91 -0.27 6.45
C LEU A 131 -12.38 -0.77 7.81
N ASP A 132 -11.52 -1.49 8.54
CA ASP A 132 -11.81 -1.96 9.91
C ASP A 132 -11.97 -0.78 10.89
N LEU A 133 -11.12 0.25 10.81
CA LEU A 133 -11.21 1.46 11.63
C LEU A 133 -12.47 2.28 11.33
N LEU A 134 -12.89 2.39 10.07
CA LEU A 134 -14.12 3.05 9.67
C LEU A 134 -15.36 2.26 10.11
N GLY A 135 -15.22 0.95 10.31
CA GLY A 135 -16.31 0.06 10.73
C GLY A 135 -17.48 0.06 9.76
N VAL A 136 -17.22 0.20 8.45
CA VAL A 136 -18.28 0.19 7.43
C VAL A 136 -18.92 -1.18 7.31
N THR A 137 -20.24 -1.19 7.18
CA THR A 137 -21.05 -2.41 7.13
C THR A 137 -21.92 -2.48 5.89
N ALA A 138 -22.46 -3.66 5.59
CA ALA A 138 -23.35 -3.86 4.45
C ALA A 138 -24.54 -2.88 4.48
N GLY A 139 -24.81 -2.26 3.33
CA GLY A 139 -25.88 -1.27 3.15
C GLY A 139 -25.44 0.18 3.35
N GLU A 140 -24.29 0.43 3.96
CA GLU A 140 -23.71 1.78 4.06
C GLU A 140 -23.05 2.21 2.74
N THR A 141 -22.84 3.53 2.60
CA THR A 141 -22.16 4.14 1.45
C THR A 141 -20.79 4.69 1.86
N LEU A 142 -19.72 4.21 1.24
CA LEU A 142 -18.34 4.63 1.45
C LEU A 142 -17.84 5.46 0.26
N LEU A 143 -17.32 6.66 0.51
CA LEU A 143 -16.53 7.40 -0.46
C LEU A 143 -15.05 6.99 -0.34
N VAL A 144 -14.48 6.48 -1.43
CA VAL A 144 -13.03 6.20 -1.54
C VAL A 144 -12.38 7.24 -2.42
N ASN A 145 -11.65 8.19 -1.83
CA ASN A 145 -10.86 9.15 -2.58
C ASN A 145 -9.54 8.50 -3.04
N GLY A 146 -9.22 8.60 -4.35
CA GLY A 146 -8.07 7.94 -4.95
C GLY A 146 -8.31 6.46 -5.29
N ALA A 147 -9.53 6.09 -5.66
CA ALA A 147 -10.00 4.72 -5.90
C ALA A 147 -9.22 3.92 -6.98
N ALA A 148 -8.46 4.58 -7.84
CA ALA A 148 -7.64 3.92 -8.87
C ALA A 148 -6.20 3.63 -8.44
N GLY A 149 -5.76 4.11 -7.26
CA GLY A 149 -4.43 3.89 -6.68
C GLY A 149 -4.26 2.47 -6.12
N ALA A 150 -3.05 2.14 -5.66
CA ALA A 150 -2.75 0.81 -5.13
C ALA A 150 -3.63 0.45 -3.91
N VAL A 151 -3.74 1.33 -2.92
CA VAL A 151 -4.58 1.14 -1.74
C VAL A 151 -6.06 1.27 -2.09
N GLY A 152 -6.45 2.37 -2.79
CA GLY A 152 -7.84 2.65 -3.10
C GLY A 152 -8.52 1.55 -3.90
N SER A 153 -7.81 0.94 -4.87
CA SER A 153 -8.35 -0.16 -5.68
C SER A 153 -8.63 -1.43 -4.89
N LEU A 154 -7.85 -1.72 -3.87
CA LEU A 154 -8.10 -2.82 -2.93
C LEU A 154 -9.26 -2.48 -1.98
N ALA A 155 -9.28 -1.25 -1.43
CA ALA A 155 -10.36 -0.79 -0.57
C ALA A 155 -11.74 -0.86 -1.24
N VAL A 156 -11.84 -0.42 -2.52
CA VAL A 156 -13.07 -0.53 -3.32
C VAL A 156 -13.57 -1.98 -3.39
N GLN A 157 -12.67 -2.92 -3.72
CA GLN A 157 -13.04 -4.32 -3.89
C GLN A 157 -13.44 -4.98 -2.56
N LEU A 158 -12.66 -4.74 -1.50
CA LEU A 158 -12.93 -5.30 -0.18
C LEU A 158 -14.26 -4.77 0.39
N ALA A 159 -14.51 -3.46 0.28
CA ALA A 159 -15.75 -2.86 0.73
C ALA A 159 -16.96 -3.36 -0.08
N ALA A 160 -16.85 -3.40 -1.41
CA ALA A 160 -17.92 -3.92 -2.28
C ALA A 160 -18.23 -5.39 -1.99
N ALA A 161 -17.21 -6.23 -1.75
CA ALA A 161 -17.37 -7.63 -1.36
C ALA A 161 -18.06 -7.80 0.00
N ALA A 162 -17.92 -6.82 0.90
CA ALA A 162 -18.63 -6.76 2.19
C ALA A 162 -20.07 -6.19 2.09
N GLY A 163 -20.56 -5.88 0.88
CA GLY A 163 -21.91 -5.35 0.68
C GLY A 163 -22.05 -3.85 0.91
N VAL A 164 -20.94 -3.11 0.97
CA VAL A 164 -20.90 -1.65 1.07
C VAL A 164 -21.09 -1.03 -0.32
N THR A 165 -21.91 -0.01 -0.43
CA THR A 165 -22.02 0.80 -1.65
C THR A 165 -20.82 1.72 -1.76
N VAL A 166 -20.00 1.57 -2.81
CA VAL A 166 -18.78 2.37 -2.96
C VAL A 166 -18.93 3.44 -4.02
N VAL A 167 -18.65 4.68 -3.63
CA VAL A 167 -18.41 5.80 -4.55
C VAL A 167 -16.91 6.04 -4.63
N GLY A 168 -16.33 5.95 -5.81
CA GLY A 168 -14.89 6.16 -6.00
C GLY A 168 -14.59 7.53 -6.62
N THR A 169 -13.45 8.13 -6.26
CA THR A 169 -12.90 9.23 -7.06
C THR A 169 -11.74 8.76 -7.90
N ALA A 170 -11.70 9.18 -9.15
CA ALA A 170 -10.60 8.89 -10.08
C ALA A 170 -10.60 9.90 -11.23
N SER A 171 -9.51 9.95 -12.02
CA SER A 171 -9.54 10.65 -13.31
C SER A 171 -10.49 9.94 -14.27
N GLU A 172 -11.10 10.66 -15.22
CA GLU A 172 -12.05 10.11 -16.20
C GLU A 172 -11.53 8.85 -16.89
N ALA A 173 -10.25 8.82 -17.25
CA ALA A 173 -9.60 7.68 -17.88
C ALA A 173 -9.59 6.40 -17.02
N ASN A 174 -9.84 6.51 -15.72
CA ASN A 174 -9.88 5.39 -14.77
C ASN A 174 -11.30 5.05 -14.30
N HIS A 175 -12.35 5.77 -14.73
CA HIS A 175 -13.72 5.53 -14.27
C HIS A 175 -14.20 4.11 -14.59
N ALA A 176 -13.94 3.62 -15.81
CA ALA A 176 -14.31 2.25 -16.19
C ALA A 176 -13.62 1.21 -15.29
N TYR A 177 -12.31 1.37 -15.09
CA TYR A 177 -11.53 0.48 -14.23
C TYR A 177 -12.09 0.44 -12.79
N VAL A 178 -12.37 1.58 -12.17
CA VAL A 178 -12.87 1.63 -10.79
C VAL A 178 -14.27 1.02 -10.68
N ARG A 179 -15.14 1.18 -11.70
CA ARG A 179 -16.43 0.47 -11.74
C ARG A 179 -16.27 -1.04 -11.86
N GLU A 180 -15.32 -1.51 -12.68
CA GLU A 180 -15.01 -2.94 -12.78
C GLU A 180 -14.52 -3.56 -11.47
N LEU A 181 -13.95 -2.75 -10.59
CA LEU A 181 -13.54 -3.17 -9.24
C LEU A 181 -14.72 -3.28 -8.25
N GLY A 182 -15.92 -2.83 -8.63
CA GLY A 182 -17.11 -2.93 -7.79
C GLY A 182 -17.63 -1.58 -7.26
N ALA A 183 -17.06 -0.44 -7.68
CA ALA A 183 -17.64 0.86 -7.34
C ALA A 183 -18.98 1.07 -8.04
N SER A 184 -20.02 1.42 -7.28
CA SER A 184 -21.36 1.70 -7.78
C SER A 184 -21.40 2.98 -8.61
N ALA A 185 -20.58 3.98 -8.24
CA ALA A 185 -20.40 5.21 -8.96
C ALA A 185 -18.95 5.70 -8.89
N VAL A 186 -18.54 6.46 -9.90
CA VAL A 186 -17.21 7.07 -9.95
C VAL A 186 -17.33 8.50 -10.42
N VAL A 187 -16.73 9.43 -9.68
CA VAL A 187 -16.68 10.87 -9.99
C VAL A 187 -15.24 11.35 -10.12
N THR A 188 -15.02 12.49 -10.76
CA THR A 188 -13.70 13.13 -10.76
C THR A 188 -13.43 13.82 -9.42
N TYR A 189 -12.16 13.85 -9.02
CA TYR A 189 -11.68 14.58 -7.83
C TYR A 189 -11.51 16.08 -8.13
N GLY A 190 -11.13 16.88 -7.11
CA GLY A 190 -10.88 18.31 -7.21
C GLY A 190 -12.10 19.18 -6.90
N GLU A 191 -12.02 20.46 -7.21
CA GLU A 191 -13.05 21.47 -6.87
C GLU A 191 -14.47 21.00 -7.18
N GLY A 192 -15.39 21.18 -6.22
CA GLY A 192 -16.78 20.75 -6.33
C GLY A 192 -17.00 19.24 -6.14
N LEU A 193 -16.08 18.55 -5.53
CA LEU A 193 -16.20 17.10 -5.27
C LEU A 193 -17.48 16.77 -4.50
N ALA A 194 -17.81 17.51 -3.44
CA ALA A 194 -19.00 17.25 -2.64
C ALA A 194 -20.28 17.32 -3.48
N ALA A 195 -20.39 18.27 -4.41
CA ALA A 195 -21.56 18.37 -5.29
C ALA A 195 -21.69 17.15 -6.21
N ARG A 196 -20.59 16.74 -6.86
CA ARG A 196 -20.57 15.54 -7.74
C ARG A 196 -20.90 14.26 -6.98
N VAL A 197 -20.43 14.12 -5.74
CA VAL A 197 -20.77 12.96 -4.90
C VAL A 197 -22.26 12.96 -4.55
N ARG A 198 -22.86 14.10 -4.20
CA ARG A 198 -24.31 14.20 -3.92
C ARG A 198 -25.19 13.85 -5.13
N GLU A 199 -24.74 14.15 -6.34
CA GLU A 199 -25.46 13.77 -7.57
C GLU A 199 -25.57 12.26 -7.75
N VAL A 200 -24.51 11.50 -7.39
CA VAL A 200 -24.46 10.05 -7.58
C VAL A 200 -24.85 9.26 -6.32
N ALA A 201 -24.81 9.89 -5.16
CA ALA A 201 -25.20 9.33 -3.86
C ALA A 201 -26.17 10.30 -3.14
N PRO A 202 -27.41 10.50 -3.64
CA PRO A 202 -28.36 11.45 -3.05
C PRO A 202 -28.81 11.07 -1.65
N GLN A 203 -28.65 9.79 -1.25
CA GLN A 203 -28.87 9.30 0.11
C GLN A 203 -27.76 9.73 1.11
N GLY A 204 -26.66 10.31 0.62
CA GLY A 204 -25.48 10.67 1.38
C GLY A 204 -24.40 9.58 1.39
N VAL A 205 -23.32 9.86 2.08
CA VAL A 205 -22.23 8.92 2.39
C VAL A 205 -22.11 8.75 3.90
N ASP A 206 -21.79 7.55 4.37
CA ASP A 206 -21.68 7.20 5.78
C ASP A 206 -20.25 7.26 6.30
N ALA A 207 -19.27 7.14 5.40
CA ALA A 207 -17.85 7.20 5.73
C ALA A 207 -17.01 7.66 4.53
N VAL A 208 -15.82 8.20 4.81
CA VAL A 208 -14.86 8.61 3.78
C VAL A 208 -13.49 8.01 4.07
N TYR A 209 -12.94 7.31 3.09
CA TYR A 209 -11.57 6.82 3.06
C TYR A 209 -10.75 7.63 2.06
N ASP A 210 -9.89 8.50 2.55
CA ASP A 210 -8.98 9.26 1.70
C ASP A 210 -7.63 8.55 1.55
N THR A 211 -7.35 8.07 0.34
CA THR A 211 -6.10 7.39 -0.01
C THR A 211 -5.15 8.27 -0.84
N ALA A 212 -5.57 9.47 -1.20
CA ALA A 212 -4.85 10.33 -2.15
C ALA A 212 -4.39 11.66 -1.56
N GLY A 213 -5.09 12.19 -0.56
CA GLY A 213 -4.87 13.55 -0.06
C GLY A 213 -5.38 14.61 -1.04
N HIS A 214 -4.51 15.54 -1.38
CA HIS A 214 -4.79 16.61 -2.35
C HIS A 214 -5.98 17.50 -2.00
N GLY A 215 -6.20 17.74 -0.69
CA GLY A 215 -7.20 18.69 -0.21
C GLY A 215 -8.64 18.21 -0.31
N ALA A 216 -8.88 16.89 -0.33
CA ALA A 216 -10.24 16.33 -0.36
C ALA A 216 -10.94 16.34 1.01
N LEU A 217 -10.22 16.56 2.10
CA LEU A 217 -10.78 16.48 3.46
C LEU A 217 -11.90 17.49 3.75
N PRO A 218 -11.84 18.77 3.30
CA PRO A 218 -12.96 19.69 3.50
C PRO A 218 -14.27 19.20 2.85
N ASP A 219 -14.22 18.71 1.61
CA ASP A 219 -15.38 18.10 0.94
C ASP A 219 -15.87 16.84 1.69
N ALA A 220 -14.95 16.02 2.21
CA ALA A 220 -15.28 14.84 2.99
C ALA A 220 -16.06 15.19 4.28
N ILE A 221 -15.59 16.18 5.03
CA ILE A 221 -16.24 16.69 6.24
C ILE A 221 -17.62 17.28 5.89
N GLU A 222 -17.72 18.06 4.81
CA GLU A 222 -18.99 18.63 4.33
C GLU A 222 -20.02 17.54 3.98
N LEU A 223 -19.58 16.47 3.31
CA LEU A 223 -20.41 15.33 2.94
C LEU A 223 -20.99 14.59 4.15
N LEU A 224 -20.26 14.56 5.26
CA LEU A 224 -20.68 13.95 6.53
C LEU A 224 -21.37 14.94 7.49
N GLY A 225 -21.83 16.10 6.98
CA GLY A 225 -22.58 17.08 7.79
C GLY A 225 -21.73 17.84 8.79
N GLY A 226 -20.41 17.91 8.60
CA GLY A 226 -19.49 18.65 9.46
C GLY A 226 -18.78 17.79 10.52
N THR A 227 -19.05 16.47 10.60
CA THR A 227 -18.30 15.56 11.50
C THR A 227 -17.07 14.98 10.83
N THR A 228 -16.07 14.65 11.65
CA THR A 228 -14.83 13.97 11.23
C THR A 228 -14.75 12.52 11.70
N ASP A 229 -15.73 12.03 12.46
CA ASP A 229 -15.69 10.75 13.18
C ASP A 229 -15.46 9.55 12.26
N ARG A 230 -15.96 9.62 11.02
CA ARG A 230 -15.82 8.56 10.02
C ARG A 230 -15.11 9.05 8.75
N VAL A 231 -14.15 9.97 8.91
CA VAL A 231 -13.20 10.39 7.88
C VAL A 231 -11.82 9.92 8.28
N ILE A 232 -11.18 9.09 7.47
CA ILE A 232 -9.80 8.64 7.69
C ILE A 232 -8.99 8.90 6.44
N THR A 233 -7.82 9.52 6.61
CA THR A 233 -6.83 9.69 5.55
C THR A 233 -5.55 8.91 5.85
N ILE A 234 -4.85 8.49 4.80
CA ILE A 234 -3.49 7.94 4.85
C ILE A 234 -2.48 8.85 4.13
N ALA A 235 -2.94 9.96 3.57
CA ALA A 235 -2.15 10.75 2.63
C ALA A 235 -2.12 12.25 2.94
N ASP A 236 -3.18 12.83 3.51
CA ASP A 236 -3.30 14.28 3.69
C ASP A 236 -2.72 14.75 5.02
N GLN A 237 -1.71 15.61 4.96
CA GLN A 237 -1.04 16.16 6.14
C GLN A 237 -1.90 17.19 6.89
N ALA A 238 -2.98 17.71 6.27
CA ALA A 238 -3.90 18.61 6.93
C ALA A 238 -4.82 17.92 7.96
N ALA A 239 -4.76 16.59 8.06
CA ALA A 239 -5.63 15.78 8.92
C ALA A 239 -5.67 16.29 10.35
N GLU A 240 -4.51 16.51 10.99
CA GLU A 240 -4.44 16.98 12.38
C GLU A 240 -5.14 18.34 12.57
N SER A 241 -4.88 19.29 11.68
CA SER A 241 -5.48 20.63 11.76
C SER A 241 -6.98 20.64 11.51
N LEU A 242 -7.51 19.62 10.83
CA LEU A 242 -8.93 19.44 10.53
C LEU A 242 -9.64 18.50 11.52
N GLY A 243 -8.92 17.93 12.49
CA GLY A 243 -9.47 16.96 13.43
C GLY A 243 -9.82 15.60 12.78
N VAL A 244 -9.20 15.28 11.65
CA VAL A 244 -9.38 14.01 10.93
C VAL A 244 -8.33 13.00 11.38
N VAL A 245 -8.70 11.73 11.47
CA VAL A 245 -7.76 10.66 11.81
C VAL A 245 -6.81 10.41 10.64
N PHE A 246 -5.49 10.57 10.90
CA PHE A 246 -4.44 10.10 10.00
C PHE A 246 -4.01 8.70 10.39
N SER A 247 -4.17 7.72 9.51
CA SER A 247 -3.81 6.33 9.77
C SER A 247 -2.47 5.98 9.10
N GLY A 248 -1.39 6.05 9.87
CA GLY A 248 0.00 5.89 9.40
C GLY A 248 0.60 4.50 9.57
N GLY A 249 -0.12 3.55 10.14
CA GLY A 249 0.34 2.19 10.38
C GLY A 249 -0.56 1.47 11.37
N GLY A 250 -0.50 0.16 11.39
CA GLY A 250 -1.32 -0.67 12.26
C GLY A 250 -0.56 -1.24 13.46
N THR A 251 -1.28 -1.49 14.56
CA THR A 251 -0.81 -2.26 15.72
C THR A 251 -1.36 -3.69 15.70
N VAL A 252 -2.21 -4.02 14.72
CA VAL A 252 -2.87 -5.32 14.57
C VAL A 252 -1.95 -6.26 13.80
N GLU A 253 -2.01 -7.57 14.12
CA GLU A 253 -1.33 -8.63 13.38
C GLU A 253 -1.83 -8.67 11.91
N PRO A 254 -1.04 -8.25 10.91
CA PRO A 254 -1.52 -8.08 9.54
C PRO A 254 -1.50 -9.35 8.70
N ARG A 255 -0.81 -10.43 9.14
CA ARG A 255 -0.62 -11.66 8.37
C ARG A 255 -1.91 -12.37 7.96
N PRO A 256 -2.96 -12.50 8.81
CA PRO A 256 -4.19 -13.16 8.39
C PRO A 256 -4.88 -12.46 7.21
N ALA A 257 -4.95 -11.13 7.24
CA ALA A 257 -5.53 -10.35 6.14
C ALA A 257 -4.69 -10.48 4.87
N LEU A 258 -3.36 -10.41 4.97
CA LEU A 258 -2.46 -10.59 3.83
C LEU A 258 -2.59 -11.98 3.21
N ALA A 259 -2.65 -13.04 4.03
CA ALA A 259 -2.81 -14.41 3.55
C ALA A 259 -4.13 -14.58 2.79
N GLU A 260 -5.23 -14.04 3.31
CA GLU A 260 -6.53 -14.08 2.65
C GLU A 260 -6.54 -13.27 1.35
N GLN A 261 -5.99 -12.08 1.34
CA GLN A 261 -5.88 -11.26 0.12
C GLN A 261 -5.03 -11.94 -0.94
N ALA A 262 -3.89 -12.52 -0.57
CA ALA A 262 -3.05 -13.29 -1.49
C ALA A 262 -3.80 -14.47 -2.10
N ARG A 263 -4.59 -15.19 -1.29
CA ARG A 263 -5.46 -16.29 -1.75
C ARG A 263 -6.52 -15.78 -2.73
N LEU A 264 -7.19 -14.68 -2.40
CA LEU A 264 -8.22 -14.07 -3.25
C LEU A 264 -7.64 -13.59 -4.60
N VAL A 265 -6.42 -13.07 -4.62
CA VAL A 265 -5.75 -12.68 -5.87
C VAL A 265 -5.43 -13.92 -6.70
N ALA A 266 -4.89 -14.97 -6.09
CA ALA A 266 -4.60 -16.22 -6.79
C ALA A 266 -5.86 -16.89 -7.39
N GLU A 267 -7.01 -16.71 -6.72
CA GLU A 267 -8.32 -17.18 -7.20
C GLU A 267 -9.00 -16.24 -8.21
N GLY A 268 -8.40 -15.08 -8.51
CA GLY A 268 -8.98 -14.08 -9.41
C GLY A 268 -10.17 -13.31 -8.83
N ARG A 269 -10.41 -13.38 -7.52
CA ARG A 269 -11.50 -12.73 -6.78
C ARG A 269 -11.10 -11.35 -6.22
N LEU A 270 -9.82 -11.08 -6.13
CA LEU A 270 -9.27 -9.76 -5.83
C LEU A 270 -8.25 -9.42 -6.92
N ARG A 271 -8.30 -8.20 -7.44
CA ARG A 271 -7.39 -7.75 -8.50
C ARG A 271 -6.35 -6.82 -7.92
N VAL A 272 -5.08 -7.14 -8.16
CA VAL A 272 -3.94 -6.25 -7.90
C VAL A 272 -3.39 -5.77 -9.23
N ARG A 273 -3.35 -4.47 -9.40
CA ARG A 273 -2.80 -3.86 -10.62
C ARG A 273 -1.33 -3.52 -10.41
N VAL A 274 -0.45 -4.21 -11.11
CA VAL A 274 0.96 -3.82 -11.27
C VAL A 274 1.02 -2.83 -12.43
N ALA A 275 1.49 -1.61 -12.15
CA ALA A 275 1.56 -0.53 -13.14
C ALA A 275 2.80 -0.67 -14.03
N GLU A 276 3.94 -0.94 -13.42
CA GLU A 276 5.22 -1.14 -14.12
C GLU A 276 6.13 -2.06 -13.29
N VAL A 277 6.88 -2.89 -13.96
CA VAL A 277 7.96 -3.72 -13.37
C VAL A 277 9.28 -3.19 -13.90
N LEU A 278 10.18 -2.86 -13.00
CA LEU A 278 11.47 -2.25 -13.31
C LEU A 278 12.61 -3.10 -12.72
N PRO A 279 13.76 -3.22 -13.38
CA PRO A 279 14.93 -3.80 -12.76
C PRO A 279 15.33 -3.04 -11.48
N LEU A 280 15.89 -3.74 -10.50
CA LEU A 280 16.35 -3.15 -9.22
C LEU A 280 17.25 -1.93 -9.44
N GLY A 281 18.15 -1.97 -10.40
CA GLY A 281 19.02 -0.84 -10.77
C GLY A 281 18.27 0.42 -11.24
N GLN A 282 16.98 0.35 -11.52
CA GLN A 282 16.12 1.48 -11.88
C GLN A 282 15.27 1.99 -10.71
N ALA A 283 15.64 1.70 -9.47
CA ALA A 283 14.92 2.16 -8.29
C ALA A 283 14.77 3.69 -8.22
N GLN A 284 15.74 4.45 -8.70
CA GLN A 284 15.63 5.90 -8.82
C GLN A 284 14.42 6.30 -9.70
N LYS A 285 14.32 5.71 -10.91
CA LYS A 285 13.18 5.94 -11.82
C LYS A 285 11.85 5.52 -11.18
N ALA A 286 11.81 4.38 -10.49
CA ALA A 286 10.62 3.93 -9.79
C ALA A 286 10.14 4.94 -8.72
N HIS A 287 11.07 5.52 -7.97
CA HIS A 287 10.77 6.57 -7.01
C HIS A 287 10.34 7.89 -7.66
N GLU A 288 10.93 8.29 -8.78
CA GLU A 288 10.48 9.46 -9.58
C GLU A 288 9.03 9.30 -10.02
N ILE A 289 8.65 8.11 -10.50
CA ILE A 289 7.26 7.81 -10.89
C ILE A 289 6.33 7.83 -9.67
N SER A 290 6.76 7.23 -8.54
CA SER A 290 5.99 7.19 -7.30
C SER A 290 5.78 8.59 -6.71
N ASP A 291 6.83 9.40 -6.64
CA ASP A 291 6.79 10.78 -6.13
C ASP A 291 5.89 11.67 -7.01
N GLY A 292 5.81 11.39 -8.31
CA GLY A 292 4.89 12.05 -9.25
C GLY A 292 3.41 11.74 -9.03
N GLY A 293 3.07 10.72 -8.23
CA GLY A 293 1.70 10.40 -7.82
C GLY A 293 0.77 9.87 -8.93
N HIS A 294 1.30 9.56 -10.11
CA HIS A 294 0.50 9.17 -11.27
C HIS A 294 0.61 7.69 -11.65
N ALA A 295 1.22 6.87 -10.79
CA ALA A 295 1.26 5.43 -11.00
C ALA A 295 -0.15 4.84 -10.89
N ARG A 296 -0.60 4.19 -11.98
CA ARG A 296 -1.92 3.54 -12.03
C ARG A 296 -1.82 2.12 -11.48
N GLY A 297 -1.57 1.96 -10.19
CA GLY A 297 -1.32 0.68 -9.54
C GLY A 297 0.04 0.67 -8.84
N LYS A 298 0.54 -0.52 -8.57
CA LYS A 298 1.80 -0.73 -7.85
C LYS A 298 3.00 -0.74 -8.80
N LEU A 299 4.07 -0.06 -8.41
CA LEU A 299 5.39 -0.22 -9.03
C LEU A 299 6.13 -1.36 -8.34
N VAL A 300 6.85 -2.16 -9.11
CA VAL A 300 7.58 -3.33 -8.59
C VAL A 300 9.00 -3.32 -9.14
N LEU A 301 9.97 -3.63 -8.28
CA LEU A 301 11.37 -3.83 -8.63
C LEU A 301 11.68 -5.33 -8.63
N THR A 302 12.50 -5.76 -9.58
CA THR A 302 13.03 -7.14 -9.65
C THR A 302 14.54 -7.11 -9.64
N PRO A 303 15.22 -7.93 -8.81
CA PRO A 303 16.68 -8.07 -8.80
C PRO A 303 17.29 -8.51 -10.12
#